data_48e43dc1263180e913dcf9206dc1c180
#
_entry.id   48e43dc1263180e913dcf9206dc1c180
#
_cell.length_a   1.000
_cell.length_b   1.000
_cell.length_c   1.000
_cell.angle_alpha   90.00
_cell.angle_beta   90.00
_cell.angle_gamma   90.00
#
_symmetry.space_group_name_H-M   'P 1'
#
loop_
_entity.id
_entity.type
_entity.pdbx_description
1 polymer ?
#
loop_
_entity_poly.entity_id
_entity_poly.type
_entity_poly.pdbx_seq_one_letter_code
_entity_poly.pdbx_strand_id
1 'polypeptide(L)'
;MEGDSFMRAEALDRVHLIFQIFDVDRSGDLRANDFQLMGDRVVAAVPDADDAAKSALLSAFDGWWRILVTELDTNRDGRISFGEFTACVLSPERFDATISEFAESLAALGDPDGDGLIERSVFVALMIAIGFEPDNIHALFDAFEPNDSDQIPVPVWVAAIKEYYGPEKAGIAGDHLVGSVAV
;
A
#
# COMPACT_ATOMS: atom_id res chain seq x y z
N MET A 1 31.53 -11.77 -0.20
CA MET A 1 30.41 -11.97 0.76
C MET A 1 29.16 -11.55 0.08
N GLU A 2 28.45 -12.50 -0.48
CA GLU A 2 27.12 -12.28 -0.97
C GLU A 2 26.22 -12.09 0.25
N GLY A 3 25.74 -10.88 0.45
CA GLY A 3 24.71 -10.63 1.43
C GLY A 3 23.43 -11.29 0.94
N ASP A 4 23.16 -12.50 1.45
CA ASP A 4 21.81 -13.05 1.38
C ASP A 4 20.87 -12.01 1.96
N SER A 5 20.14 -11.32 1.09
CA SER A 5 19.03 -10.45 1.47
C SER A 5 17.93 -11.37 1.98
N PHE A 6 18.05 -11.76 3.24
CA PHE A 6 17.10 -12.66 3.87
C PHE A 6 15.82 -11.87 4.13
N MET A 7 14.81 -12.09 3.29
CA MET A 7 13.48 -11.55 3.53
C MET A 7 12.91 -12.18 4.81
N ARG A 8 12.49 -11.37 5.76
CA ARG A 8 11.84 -11.85 6.98
C ARG A 8 10.48 -12.45 6.65
N ALA A 9 10.05 -13.42 7.46
CA ALA A 9 8.74 -14.05 7.30
C ALA A 9 7.60 -13.01 7.33
N GLU A 10 7.69 -12.05 8.21
CA GLU A 10 6.71 -10.95 8.35
C GLU A 10 6.64 -10.10 7.08
N ALA A 11 7.78 -9.83 6.45
CA ALA A 11 7.81 -9.09 5.18
C ALA A 11 7.17 -9.90 4.05
N LEU A 12 7.40 -11.21 4.01
CA LEU A 12 6.76 -12.09 3.03
C LEU A 12 5.24 -12.14 3.22
N ASP A 13 4.77 -12.20 4.46
CA ASP A 13 3.34 -12.18 4.78
C ASP A 13 2.68 -10.86 4.33
N ARG A 14 3.34 -9.72 4.54
CA ARG A 14 2.87 -8.42 4.04
C ARG A 14 2.80 -8.38 2.52
N VAL A 15 3.83 -8.86 1.84
CA VAL A 15 3.87 -8.91 0.36
C VAL A 15 2.78 -9.83 -0.19
N HIS A 16 2.57 -10.98 0.44
CA HIS A 16 1.51 -11.90 0.05
C HIS A 16 0.13 -11.27 0.19
N LEU A 17 -0.12 -10.58 1.30
CA LEU A 17 -1.37 -9.86 1.53
C LEU A 17 -1.61 -8.80 0.46
N ILE A 18 -0.60 -7.97 0.16
CA ILE A 18 -0.70 -6.92 -0.87
C ILE A 18 -0.98 -7.53 -2.24
N PHE A 19 -0.29 -8.60 -2.61
CA PHE A 19 -0.55 -9.28 -3.89
C PHE A 19 -2.01 -9.74 -3.98
N GLN A 20 -2.53 -10.39 -2.95
CA GLN A 20 -3.92 -10.85 -2.91
C GLN A 20 -4.93 -9.70 -3.00
N ILE A 21 -4.65 -8.58 -2.36
CA ILE A 21 -5.51 -7.40 -2.36
C ILE A 21 -5.51 -6.72 -3.74
N PHE A 22 -4.34 -6.62 -4.38
CA PHE A 22 -4.20 -6.02 -5.71
C PHE A 22 -4.74 -6.91 -6.83
N ASP A 23 -4.78 -8.22 -6.65
CA ASP A 23 -5.46 -9.15 -7.59
C ASP A 23 -6.98 -9.03 -7.41
N VAL A 24 -7.53 -7.92 -7.89
CA VAL A 24 -8.94 -7.54 -7.68
C VAL A 24 -9.89 -8.53 -8.36
N ASP A 25 -9.52 -9.05 -9.52
CA ASP A 25 -10.31 -10.02 -10.27
C ASP A 25 -10.03 -11.48 -9.88
N ARG A 26 -9.10 -11.70 -8.96
CA ARG A 26 -8.68 -13.03 -8.47
C ARG A 26 -8.19 -13.96 -9.58
N SER A 27 -7.49 -13.41 -10.55
CA SER A 27 -6.94 -14.16 -11.67
C SER A 27 -5.67 -14.93 -11.32
N GLY A 28 -5.04 -14.63 -10.20
CA GLY A 28 -3.76 -15.20 -9.76
C GLY A 28 -2.53 -14.43 -10.23
N ASP A 29 -2.70 -13.44 -11.10
CA ASP A 29 -1.65 -12.56 -11.59
C ASP A 29 -2.14 -11.11 -11.54
N LEU A 30 -1.23 -10.16 -11.33
CA LEU A 30 -1.56 -8.74 -11.41
C LEU A 30 -1.56 -8.27 -12.87
N ARG A 31 -2.51 -7.42 -13.20
CA ARG A 31 -2.69 -6.81 -14.53
C ARG A 31 -3.02 -5.33 -14.42
N ALA A 32 -2.89 -4.60 -15.52
CA ALA A 32 -3.23 -3.18 -15.58
C ALA A 32 -4.64 -2.88 -15.05
N ASN A 33 -5.61 -3.73 -15.38
CA ASN A 33 -7.00 -3.58 -14.96
C ASN A 33 -7.17 -3.62 -13.43
N ASP A 34 -6.37 -4.43 -12.72
CA ASP A 34 -6.41 -4.50 -11.26
C ASP A 34 -6.06 -3.15 -10.62
N PHE A 35 -5.02 -2.50 -11.14
CA PHE A 35 -4.59 -1.18 -10.67
C PHE A 35 -5.61 -0.09 -10.97
N GLN A 36 -6.27 -0.14 -12.12
CA GLN A 36 -7.35 0.78 -12.48
C GLN A 36 -8.56 0.61 -11.55
N LEU A 37 -9.03 -0.62 -11.36
CA LEU A 37 -10.15 -0.93 -10.47
C LEU A 37 -9.85 -0.53 -9.01
N MET A 38 -8.63 -0.78 -8.55
CA MET A 38 -8.20 -0.38 -7.21
C MET A 38 -8.24 1.15 -7.06
N GLY A 39 -7.66 1.88 -8.00
CA GLY A 39 -7.66 3.33 -8.00
C GLY A 39 -9.07 3.91 -7.96
N ASP A 40 -9.96 3.42 -8.80
CA ASP A 40 -11.36 3.86 -8.87
C ASP A 40 -12.09 3.63 -7.54
N ARG A 41 -11.87 2.48 -6.89
CA ARG A 41 -12.46 2.17 -5.58
C ARG A 41 -11.97 3.11 -4.50
N VAL A 42 -10.67 3.39 -4.47
CA VAL A 42 -10.05 4.24 -3.44
C VAL A 42 -10.54 5.69 -3.56
N VAL A 43 -10.57 6.25 -4.77
CA VAL A 43 -11.06 7.63 -4.95
C VAL A 43 -12.56 7.76 -4.67
N ALA A 44 -13.33 6.71 -4.93
CA ALA A 44 -14.77 6.68 -4.63
C ALA A 44 -15.06 6.68 -3.11
N ALA A 45 -14.13 6.21 -2.29
CA ALA A 45 -14.28 6.16 -0.83
C ALA A 45 -14.22 7.55 -0.18
N VAL A 46 -13.67 8.55 -0.86
CA VAL A 46 -13.52 9.93 -0.37
C VAL A 46 -14.08 10.92 -1.38
N PRO A 47 -15.41 10.97 -1.57
CA PRO A 47 -16.05 11.79 -2.59
C PRO A 47 -15.75 13.29 -2.43
N ASP A 48 -15.56 13.74 -1.19
CA ASP A 48 -15.31 15.15 -0.85
C ASP A 48 -13.84 15.59 -1.03
N ALA A 49 -12.94 14.65 -1.35
CA ALA A 49 -11.55 14.98 -1.62
C ALA A 49 -11.41 15.79 -2.91
N ASP A 50 -10.37 16.62 -2.97
CA ASP A 50 -10.02 17.43 -4.12
C ASP A 50 -9.77 16.58 -5.37
N ASP A 51 -10.26 17.03 -6.52
CA ASP A 51 -10.07 16.37 -7.81
C ASP A 51 -8.59 16.25 -8.19
N ALA A 52 -7.76 17.22 -7.80
CA ALA A 52 -6.31 17.15 -8.03
C ALA A 52 -5.67 16.02 -7.21
N ALA A 53 -6.08 15.82 -5.95
CA ALA A 53 -5.61 14.71 -5.11
C ALA A 53 -6.07 13.36 -5.66
N LYS A 54 -7.31 13.25 -6.12
CA LYS A 54 -7.82 12.03 -6.77
C LYS A 54 -7.04 11.70 -8.04
N SER A 55 -6.80 12.68 -8.89
CA SER A 55 -6.01 12.51 -10.13
C SER A 55 -4.57 12.10 -9.83
N ALA A 56 -3.95 12.66 -8.80
CA ALA A 56 -2.59 12.31 -8.38
C ALA A 56 -2.51 10.83 -7.95
N LEU A 57 -3.49 10.35 -7.18
CA LEU A 57 -3.52 8.95 -6.76
C LEU A 57 -3.72 7.99 -7.95
N LEU A 58 -4.64 8.31 -8.86
CA LEU A 58 -4.83 7.49 -10.07
C LEU A 58 -3.57 7.42 -10.91
N SER A 59 -2.86 8.56 -11.06
CA SER A 59 -1.57 8.61 -11.76
C SER A 59 -0.49 7.78 -11.02
N ALA A 60 -0.49 7.79 -9.70
CA ALA A 60 0.45 6.98 -8.91
C ALA A 60 0.21 5.48 -9.10
N PHE A 61 -1.04 5.01 -9.13
CA PHE A 61 -1.37 3.62 -9.44
C PHE A 61 -0.94 3.21 -10.86
N ASP A 62 -1.20 4.06 -11.85
CA ASP A 62 -0.78 3.81 -13.22
C ASP A 62 0.76 3.78 -13.35
N GLY A 63 1.45 4.71 -12.69
CA GLY A 63 2.91 4.74 -12.61
C GLY A 63 3.48 3.49 -11.95
N TRP A 64 2.86 3.02 -10.87
CA TRP A 64 3.28 1.79 -10.20
C TRP A 64 3.16 0.58 -11.12
N TRP A 65 2.03 0.43 -11.80
CA TRP A 65 1.85 -0.64 -12.76
C TRP A 65 2.93 -0.63 -13.86
N ARG A 66 3.21 0.54 -14.44
CA ARG A 66 4.24 0.68 -15.48
C ARG A 66 5.62 0.24 -15.00
N ILE A 67 5.99 0.63 -13.78
CA ILE A 67 7.28 0.22 -13.19
C ILE A 67 7.31 -1.29 -12.95
N LEU A 68 6.24 -1.87 -12.40
CA LEU A 68 6.18 -3.32 -12.20
C LEU A 68 6.38 -4.09 -13.51
N VAL A 69 5.67 -3.71 -14.57
CA VAL A 69 5.83 -4.35 -15.89
C VAL A 69 7.24 -4.15 -16.44
N THR A 70 7.77 -2.94 -16.35
CA THR A 70 9.10 -2.63 -16.90
C THR A 70 10.22 -3.41 -16.20
N GLU A 71 10.12 -3.55 -14.88
CA GLU A 71 11.19 -4.12 -14.06
C GLU A 71 11.02 -5.61 -13.76
N LEU A 72 9.78 -6.11 -13.69
CA LEU A 72 9.50 -7.44 -13.16
C LEU A 72 8.89 -8.42 -14.17
N ASP A 73 8.22 -7.95 -15.22
CA ASP A 73 7.63 -8.81 -16.26
C ASP A 73 8.77 -9.42 -17.13
N THR A 74 9.40 -10.45 -16.57
CA THR A 74 10.58 -11.10 -17.18
C THR A 74 10.24 -11.93 -18.41
N ASN A 75 9.05 -12.50 -18.44
CA ASN A 75 8.57 -13.33 -19.55
C ASN A 75 7.81 -12.53 -20.63
N ARG A 76 7.55 -11.24 -20.38
CA ARG A 76 6.87 -10.30 -21.29
C ARG A 76 5.46 -10.74 -21.69
N ASP A 77 4.72 -11.30 -20.72
CA ASP A 77 3.34 -11.72 -20.95
C ASP A 77 2.29 -10.65 -20.57
N GLY A 78 2.74 -9.48 -20.08
CA GLY A 78 1.86 -8.37 -19.67
C GLY A 78 1.16 -8.61 -18.33
N ARG A 79 1.68 -9.53 -17.51
CA ARG A 79 1.18 -9.89 -16.20
C ARG A 79 2.32 -9.93 -15.20
N ILE A 80 2.01 -9.78 -13.93
CA ILE A 80 2.98 -9.94 -12.85
C ILE A 80 2.53 -11.10 -11.96
N SER A 81 3.29 -12.17 -11.98
CA SER A 81 3.10 -13.31 -11.08
C SER A 81 3.52 -12.95 -9.65
N PHE A 82 3.10 -13.77 -8.68
CA PHE A 82 3.55 -13.61 -7.28
C PHE A 82 5.08 -13.68 -7.15
N GLY A 83 5.72 -14.58 -7.90
CA GLY A 83 7.18 -14.69 -7.89
C GLY A 83 7.89 -13.45 -8.42
N GLU A 84 7.38 -12.85 -9.50
CA GLU A 84 7.88 -11.58 -10.03
C GLU A 84 7.60 -10.41 -9.06
N PHE A 85 6.43 -10.37 -8.45
CA PHE A 85 6.07 -9.35 -7.47
C PHE A 85 6.97 -9.38 -6.22
N THR A 86 7.34 -10.55 -5.74
CA THR A 86 8.24 -10.71 -4.58
C THR A 86 9.61 -10.07 -4.83
N ALA A 87 10.07 -10.04 -6.08
CA ALA A 87 11.33 -9.38 -6.45
C ALA A 87 11.31 -7.87 -6.17
N CYS A 88 10.12 -7.24 -6.14
CA CYS A 88 9.95 -5.84 -5.73
C CYS A 88 10.46 -5.60 -4.32
N VAL A 89 10.17 -6.50 -3.40
CA VAL A 89 10.58 -6.39 -1.99
C VAL A 89 12.07 -6.70 -1.80
N LEU A 90 12.63 -7.50 -2.70
CA LEU A 90 14.06 -7.84 -2.66
C LEU A 90 14.95 -6.73 -3.25
N SER A 91 14.37 -5.77 -3.96
CA SER A 91 15.09 -4.64 -4.58
C SER A 91 14.38 -3.32 -4.28
N PRO A 92 14.21 -2.94 -3.00
CA PRO A 92 13.40 -1.78 -2.61
C PRO A 92 13.92 -0.47 -3.22
N GLU A 93 15.22 -0.33 -3.44
CA GLU A 93 15.83 0.86 -4.05
C GLU A 93 15.32 1.14 -5.48
N ARG A 94 14.85 0.12 -6.20
CA ARG A 94 14.27 0.29 -7.54
C ARG A 94 12.88 0.90 -7.52
N PHE A 95 12.18 0.72 -6.42
CA PHE A 95 10.77 1.08 -6.26
C PHE A 95 10.53 2.22 -5.25
N ASP A 96 11.58 2.71 -4.59
CA ASP A 96 11.46 3.71 -3.53
C ASP A 96 10.75 4.98 -4.00
N ALA A 97 11.09 5.49 -5.17
CA ALA A 97 10.45 6.67 -5.74
C ALA A 97 8.96 6.43 -6.03
N THR A 98 8.62 5.28 -6.57
CA THR A 98 7.23 4.89 -6.90
C THR A 98 6.41 4.68 -5.63
N ILE A 99 6.96 4.01 -4.64
CA ILE A 99 6.32 3.80 -3.33
C ILE A 99 6.13 5.14 -2.61
N SER A 100 7.10 6.03 -2.68
CA SER A 100 7.01 7.38 -2.10
C SER A 100 5.89 8.19 -2.75
N GLU A 101 5.81 8.22 -4.07
CA GLU A 101 4.75 8.91 -4.79
C GLU A 101 3.36 8.36 -4.45
N PHE A 102 3.23 7.05 -4.37
CA PHE A 102 1.99 6.39 -3.94
C PHE A 102 1.63 6.76 -2.50
N ALA A 103 2.58 6.67 -1.58
CA ALA A 103 2.36 6.96 -0.16
C ALA A 103 1.93 8.42 0.06
N GLU A 104 2.59 9.37 -0.60
CA GLU A 104 2.27 10.79 -0.52
C GLU A 104 0.90 11.09 -1.13
N SER A 105 0.57 10.48 -2.27
CA SER A 105 -0.71 10.67 -2.94
C SER A 105 -1.87 10.08 -2.13
N LEU A 106 -1.68 8.91 -1.52
CA LEU A 106 -2.70 8.29 -0.68
C LEU A 106 -2.92 9.07 0.61
N ALA A 107 -1.85 9.53 1.25
CA ALA A 107 -1.94 10.33 2.47
C ALA A 107 -2.58 11.71 2.21
N ALA A 108 -2.27 12.34 1.08
CA ALA A 108 -2.93 13.58 0.66
C ALA A 108 -4.43 13.40 0.44
N LEU A 109 -4.84 12.27 -0.11
CA LEU A 109 -6.26 11.92 -0.26
C LEU A 109 -6.94 11.72 1.11
N GLY A 110 -6.18 11.26 2.10
CA GLY A 110 -6.62 11.10 3.50
C GLY A 110 -6.73 12.39 4.30
N ASP A 111 -6.23 13.50 3.76
CA ASP A 111 -6.24 14.84 4.37
C ASP A 111 -6.97 15.83 3.44
N PRO A 112 -8.31 15.72 3.32
CA PRO A 112 -9.06 16.51 2.34
C PRO A 112 -9.15 18.01 2.66
N ASP A 113 -8.96 18.40 3.92
CA ASP A 113 -8.97 19.83 4.33
C ASP A 113 -7.56 20.45 4.37
N GLY A 114 -6.52 19.64 4.19
CA GLY A 114 -5.14 20.11 4.08
C GLY A 114 -4.53 20.60 5.38
N ASP A 115 -5.05 20.15 6.53
CA ASP A 115 -4.54 20.55 7.85
C ASP A 115 -3.31 19.75 8.31
N GLY A 116 -2.90 18.75 7.54
CA GLY A 116 -1.76 17.88 7.84
C GLY A 116 -2.08 16.70 8.76
N LEU A 117 -3.37 16.50 9.06
CA LEU A 117 -3.86 15.43 9.93
C LEU A 117 -4.85 14.53 9.16
N ILE A 118 -4.89 13.26 9.54
CA ILE A 118 -5.80 12.28 8.96
C ILE A 118 -6.72 11.76 10.04
N GLU A 119 -8.02 11.95 9.84
CA GLU A 119 -9.04 11.44 10.74
C GLU A 119 -9.21 9.94 10.59
N ARG A 120 -9.49 9.23 11.71
CA ARG A 120 -9.74 7.79 11.69
C ARG A 120 -10.80 7.39 10.68
N SER A 121 -11.89 8.11 10.57
CA SER A 121 -12.99 7.80 9.66
C SER A 121 -12.56 7.79 8.20
N VAL A 122 -11.73 8.75 7.79
CA VAL A 122 -11.18 8.85 6.42
C VAL A 122 -10.14 7.74 6.19
N PHE A 123 -9.24 7.54 7.14
CA PHE A 123 -8.25 6.47 7.10
C PHE A 123 -8.92 5.10 6.92
N VAL A 124 -9.92 4.79 7.76
CA VAL A 124 -10.65 3.51 7.69
C VAL A 124 -11.35 3.34 6.36
N ALA A 125 -12.02 4.39 5.84
CA ALA A 125 -12.69 4.33 4.55
C ALA A 125 -11.73 4.00 3.40
N LEU A 126 -10.56 4.64 3.37
CA LEU A 126 -9.53 4.39 2.36
C LEU A 126 -8.98 2.97 2.46
N MET A 127 -8.66 2.51 3.65
CA MET A 127 -8.08 1.19 3.87
C MET A 127 -9.07 0.05 3.57
N ILE A 128 -10.36 0.23 3.88
CA ILE A 128 -11.42 -0.71 3.47
C ILE A 128 -11.54 -0.74 1.94
N ALA A 129 -11.49 0.41 1.28
CA ALA A 129 -11.56 0.48 -0.18
C ALA A 129 -10.37 -0.22 -0.86
N ILE A 130 -9.19 -0.18 -0.24
CA ILE A 130 -8.01 -0.95 -0.67
C ILE A 130 -8.26 -2.45 -0.51
N GLY A 131 -8.91 -2.88 0.57
CA GLY A 131 -9.30 -4.27 0.77
C GLY A 131 -8.80 -4.90 2.06
N PHE A 132 -8.33 -4.10 3.01
CA PHE A 132 -7.92 -4.59 4.33
C PHE A 132 -9.11 -4.86 5.26
N GLU A 133 -8.91 -5.75 6.22
CA GLU A 133 -9.92 -6.08 7.22
C GLU A 133 -10.12 -4.96 8.25
N PRO A 134 -11.37 -4.58 8.59
CA PRO A 134 -11.65 -3.45 9.49
C PRO A 134 -10.95 -3.53 10.85
N ASP A 135 -10.95 -4.69 11.49
CA ASP A 135 -10.32 -4.85 12.81
C ASP A 135 -8.80 -4.62 12.75
N ASN A 136 -8.17 -5.07 11.67
CA ASN A 136 -6.74 -4.87 11.42
C ASN A 136 -6.43 -3.39 11.11
N ILE A 137 -7.33 -2.71 10.41
CA ILE A 137 -7.20 -1.27 10.12
C ILE A 137 -7.23 -0.46 11.40
N HIS A 138 -8.17 -0.74 12.30
CA HIS A 138 -8.25 -0.07 13.59
C HIS A 138 -7.03 -0.33 14.46
N ALA A 139 -6.54 -1.57 14.50
CA ALA A 139 -5.30 -1.92 15.22
C ALA A 139 -4.09 -1.16 14.68
N LEU A 140 -3.97 -1.01 13.36
CA LEU A 140 -2.93 -0.20 12.73
C LEU A 140 -3.04 1.27 13.15
N PHE A 141 -4.23 1.84 13.07
CA PHE A 141 -4.45 3.25 13.42
C PHE A 141 -4.10 3.52 14.89
N ASP A 142 -4.49 2.64 15.79
CA ASP A 142 -4.16 2.73 17.22
C ASP A 142 -2.64 2.64 17.46
N ALA A 143 -1.93 1.83 16.67
CA ALA A 143 -0.47 1.72 16.74
C ALA A 143 0.26 3.01 16.34
N PHE A 144 -0.40 3.90 15.62
CA PHE A 144 0.14 5.23 15.29
C PHE A 144 -0.02 6.25 16.44
N GLU A 145 -0.62 5.87 17.55
CA GLU A 145 -0.85 6.73 18.73
C GLU A 145 -1.58 8.04 18.35
N PRO A 146 -2.85 7.94 17.88
CA PRO A 146 -3.61 9.12 17.48
C PRO A 146 -3.73 10.15 18.60
N ASN A 147 -3.91 11.42 18.22
CA ASN A 147 -4.10 12.51 19.18
C ASN A 147 -5.49 12.44 19.86
N ASP A 148 -5.77 13.37 20.78
CA ASP A 148 -7.04 13.44 21.52
C ASP A 148 -8.27 13.64 20.62
N SER A 149 -8.07 14.11 19.39
CA SER A 149 -9.10 14.25 18.36
C SER A 149 -9.22 13.04 17.44
N ASP A 150 -8.53 11.95 17.74
CA ASP A 150 -8.51 10.70 16.97
C ASP A 150 -7.97 10.89 15.55
N GLN A 151 -6.86 11.62 15.44
CA GLN A 151 -6.18 11.96 14.18
C GLN A 151 -4.70 11.59 14.26
N ILE A 152 -4.12 11.27 13.10
CA ILE A 152 -2.68 11.02 12.93
C ILE A 152 -2.05 12.02 11.97
N PRO A 153 -0.78 12.40 12.15
CA PRO A 153 -0.07 13.25 11.19
C PRO A 153 0.15 12.54 9.85
N VAL A 154 -0.02 13.26 8.75
CA VAL A 154 0.25 12.76 7.39
C VAL A 154 1.61 12.09 7.27
N PRO A 155 2.73 12.67 7.78
CA PRO A 155 4.05 12.02 7.66
C PRO A 155 4.15 10.67 8.36
N VAL A 156 3.36 10.41 9.40
CA VAL A 156 3.33 9.13 10.11
C VAL A 156 2.82 8.02 9.18
N TRP A 157 1.74 8.27 8.47
CA TRP A 157 1.20 7.29 7.52
C TRP A 157 2.12 7.10 6.31
N VAL A 158 2.65 8.18 5.74
CA VAL A 158 3.63 8.10 4.64
C VAL A 158 4.82 7.22 5.02
N ALA A 159 5.41 7.44 6.20
CA ALA A 159 6.52 6.64 6.68
C ALA A 159 6.13 5.16 6.86
N ALA A 160 4.96 4.89 7.42
CA ALA A 160 4.47 3.52 7.63
C ALA A 160 4.23 2.78 6.31
N ILE A 161 3.70 3.44 5.28
CA ILE A 161 3.54 2.84 3.96
C ILE A 161 4.91 2.44 3.39
N LYS A 162 5.90 3.30 3.48
CA LYS A 162 7.26 3.01 3.01
C LYS A 162 7.90 1.85 3.77
N GLU A 163 7.76 1.81 5.09
CA GLU A 163 8.27 0.71 5.92
C GLU A 163 7.61 -0.63 5.60
N TYR A 164 6.33 -0.61 5.22
CA TYR A 164 5.56 -1.81 4.88
C TYR A 164 6.26 -2.65 3.80
N TYR A 165 6.93 -2.03 2.87
CA TYR A 165 7.65 -2.67 1.77
C TYR A 165 9.12 -2.99 2.10
N GLY A 166 9.57 -2.76 3.33
CA GLY A 166 10.95 -3.07 3.75
C GLY A 166 11.14 -4.58 3.97
N PRO A 167 12.05 -5.26 3.23
CA PRO A 167 12.25 -6.71 3.34
C PRO A 167 12.85 -7.14 4.68
N GLU A 168 13.55 -6.24 5.35
CA GLU A 168 14.21 -6.48 6.64
C GLU A 168 13.35 -6.06 7.84
N LYS A 169 12.20 -5.46 7.59
CA LYS A 169 11.35 -4.90 8.64
C LYS A 169 10.47 -5.96 9.28
N ALA A 170 10.45 -5.97 10.61
CA ALA A 170 9.56 -6.76 11.44
C ALA A 170 9.22 -6.00 12.72
N GLY A 171 8.08 -6.28 13.32
CA GLY A 171 7.59 -5.55 14.49
C GLY A 171 7.21 -4.11 14.18
N ILE A 172 6.83 -3.83 12.95
CA ILE A 172 6.35 -2.51 12.49
C ILE A 172 4.82 -2.41 12.60
N ALA A 173 4.31 -1.19 12.60
CA ALA A 173 2.87 -0.96 12.66
C ALA A 173 2.11 -1.69 11.54
N GLY A 174 2.67 -1.74 10.34
CA GLY A 174 2.08 -2.43 9.19
C GLY A 174 1.83 -3.93 9.38
N ASP A 175 2.50 -4.58 10.33
CA ASP A 175 2.28 -6.00 10.63
C ASP A 175 0.87 -6.26 11.20
N HIS A 176 0.22 -5.24 11.78
CA HIS A 176 -1.18 -5.34 12.22
C HIS A 176 -2.15 -5.64 11.07
N LEU A 177 -1.81 -5.25 9.84
CA LEU A 177 -2.66 -5.49 8.67
C LEU A 177 -2.72 -6.97 8.26
N VAL A 178 -1.68 -7.73 8.56
CA VAL A 178 -1.64 -9.17 8.26
C VAL A 178 -2.53 -9.96 9.24
N GLY A 179 -2.77 -9.41 10.43
CA GLY A 179 -3.53 -10.06 11.48
C GLY A 179 -2.74 -11.12 12.23
N SER A 180 -3.29 -11.57 13.35
CA SER A 180 -2.75 -12.72 14.07
C SER A 180 -3.09 -13.98 13.29
N VAL A 181 -2.07 -14.65 12.76
CA VAL A 181 -2.25 -16.04 12.34
C VAL A 181 -2.65 -16.81 13.59
N ALA A 182 -3.90 -17.25 13.66
CA ALA A 182 -4.34 -18.14 14.72
C ALA A 182 -3.48 -19.42 14.64
N VAL A 183 -2.68 -19.65 15.66
CA VAL A 183 -1.90 -20.87 15.85
C VAL A 183 -2.87 -21.99 16.22
#